data_7b46da0c683c3d1958448176d5419f65
#
_entry.id   7b46da0c683c3d1958448176d5419f65
#
_cell.length_a   1.000
_cell.length_b   1.000
_cell.length_c   1.000
_cell.angle_alpha   90.00
_cell.angle_beta   90.00
_cell.angle_gamma   90.00
#
_symmetry.space_group_name_H-M   'P 1'
#
loop_
_entity.id
_entity.type
_entity.pdbx_description
1 polymer ?
#
loop_
_entity_poly.entity_id
_entity_poly.type
_entity_poly.pdbx_seq_one_letter_code
_entity_poly.pdbx_strand_id
1 'polypeptide(L)'
;TALRALHPGDIAVIGNATGCMQVSSLMYPDAAYEDSYIHNAFENAGATISGVETAYKALRKKGKIGEEYKFITFGGDGGTYDIGFQSLSGALERGHDFVYVCYDNGAYMNTGIQRSSATPMYADTTTTPVGTESDGKPQVRKDLAAVLAAHNIAYVGQTTFVGNMKDL
;
A
#
# COMPACT_ATOMS: atom_id res chain seq x y z
N THR A 1 5.78 12.45 -2.33
CA THR A 1 6.79 12.38 -1.25
C THR A 1 7.62 11.11 -1.36
N ALA A 2 7.01 9.90 -1.37
CA ALA A 2 7.77 8.64 -1.43
C ALA A 2 8.80 8.59 -2.57
N LEU A 3 8.39 8.97 -3.79
CA LEU A 3 9.29 8.98 -4.95
C LEU A 3 10.38 10.07 -4.88
N ARG A 4 10.16 11.13 -4.11
CA ARG A 4 11.18 12.16 -3.87
C ARG A 4 12.31 11.69 -2.95
N ALA A 5 12.15 10.57 -2.28
CA ALA A 5 13.20 9.96 -1.46
C ALA A 5 14.19 9.13 -2.29
N LEU A 6 13.89 8.88 -3.56
CA LEU A 6 14.81 8.22 -4.49
C LEU A 6 16.00 9.16 -4.79
N HIS A 7 17.18 8.58 -4.88
CA HIS A 7 18.38 9.32 -5.28
C HIS A 7 18.42 9.52 -6.79
N PRO A 8 19.10 10.57 -7.28
CA PRO A 8 19.34 10.72 -8.70
C PRO A 8 20.02 9.48 -9.29
N GLY A 9 19.40 8.87 -10.28
CA GLY A 9 19.89 7.64 -10.91
C GLY A 9 19.27 6.34 -10.39
N ASP A 10 18.48 6.36 -9.30
CA ASP A 10 17.66 5.22 -8.93
C ASP A 10 16.59 4.96 -10.00
N ILE A 11 16.39 3.70 -10.34
CA ILE A 11 15.32 3.27 -11.24
C ILE A 11 14.24 2.59 -10.39
N ALA A 12 13.03 3.14 -10.39
CA ALA A 12 11.94 2.57 -9.62
C ALA A 12 11.04 1.65 -10.46
N VAL A 13 10.48 0.65 -9.79
CA VAL A 13 9.33 -0.10 -10.26
C VAL A 13 8.21 0.09 -9.25
N ILE A 14 7.13 0.68 -9.71
CA ILE A 14 6.01 1.07 -8.87
C ILE A 14 4.87 0.07 -9.05
N GLY A 15 4.48 -0.57 -7.95
CA GLY A 15 3.23 -1.31 -7.86
C GLY A 15 2.14 -0.46 -7.22
N ASN A 16 0.90 -0.58 -7.70
CA ASN A 16 -0.23 0.10 -7.08
C ASN A 16 -1.47 -0.78 -7.14
N ALA A 17 -2.03 -1.08 -5.98
CA ALA A 17 -3.32 -1.74 -5.90
C ALA A 17 -4.44 -0.77 -6.25
N THR A 18 -5.57 -1.29 -6.73
CA THR A 18 -6.79 -0.51 -6.94
C THR A 18 -7.13 0.27 -5.66
N GLY A 19 -7.46 1.54 -5.79
CA GLY A 19 -7.81 2.41 -4.68
C GLY A 19 -7.78 3.88 -5.05
N CYS A 20 -7.98 4.74 -4.05
CA CYS A 20 -8.06 6.20 -4.26
C CYS A 20 -6.81 6.78 -4.93
N MET A 21 -5.63 6.36 -4.50
CA MET A 21 -4.37 6.83 -5.08
C MET A 21 -4.22 6.36 -6.53
N GLN A 22 -4.58 5.11 -6.82
CA GLN A 22 -4.52 4.59 -8.18
C GLN A 22 -5.44 5.40 -9.10
N VAL A 23 -6.70 5.60 -8.71
CA VAL A 23 -7.66 6.36 -9.51
C VAL A 23 -7.20 7.80 -9.73
N SER A 24 -6.73 8.49 -8.69
CA SER A 24 -6.28 9.87 -8.80
C SER A 24 -5.00 10.03 -9.61
N SER A 25 -4.12 9.03 -9.61
CA SER A 25 -2.83 9.09 -10.32
C SER A 25 -2.90 8.66 -11.79
N LEU A 26 -4.06 8.18 -12.26
CA LEU A 26 -4.25 7.74 -13.65
C LEU A 26 -5.15 8.69 -14.47
N MET A 27 -5.53 9.84 -13.92
CA MET A 27 -6.36 10.80 -14.64
C MET A 27 -5.54 11.55 -15.69
N TYR A 28 -5.92 11.38 -16.95
CA TYR A 28 -5.31 12.13 -18.05
C TYR A 28 -5.69 13.64 -17.96
N PRO A 29 -4.75 14.59 -18.19
CA PRO A 29 -3.36 14.43 -18.63
C PRO A 29 -2.34 14.27 -17.48
N ASP A 30 -2.78 14.19 -16.23
CA ASP A 30 -1.93 14.21 -15.04
C ASP A 30 -1.46 12.83 -14.62
N ALA A 31 -1.67 11.82 -15.43
CA ALA A 31 -1.13 10.48 -15.26
C ALA A 31 0.40 10.50 -15.47
N ALA A 32 1.15 10.59 -14.37
CA ALA A 32 2.55 10.94 -14.47
C ALA A 32 3.42 10.08 -13.57
N TYR A 33 3.52 8.80 -13.89
CA TYR A 33 4.67 8.03 -13.47
C TYR A 33 5.67 7.97 -14.62
N GLU A 34 6.83 8.55 -14.46
CA GLU A 34 7.94 8.40 -15.40
C GLU A 34 8.63 7.05 -15.24
N ASP A 35 8.42 6.39 -14.11
CA ASP A 35 8.94 5.07 -13.78
C ASP A 35 8.05 3.94 -14.30
N SER A 36 8.58 2.72 -14.30
CA SER A 36 7.79 1.52 -14.60
C SER A 36 6.65 1.35 -13.61
N TYR A 37 5.41 1.27 -14.09
CA TYR A 37 4.22 1.24 -13.27
C TYR A 37 3.36 0.01 -13.56
N ILE A 38 2.95 -0.69 -12.50
CA ILE A 38 2.09 -1.87 -12.56
C ILE A 38 0.87 -1.65 -11.69
N HIS A 39 -0.32 -1.65 -12.29
CA HIS A 39 -1.59 -1.64 -11.58
C HIS A 39 -2.20 -3.03 -11.50
N ASN A 40 -2.81 -3.35 -10.36
CA ASN A 40 -3.54 -4.60 -10.16
C ASN A 40 -4.71 -4.42 -9.17
N ALA A 41 -5.43 -5.51 -8.89
CA ALA A 41 -6.58 -5.49 -8.00
C ALA A 41 -6.20 -5.17 -6.54
N PHE A 42 -7.21 -4.91 -5.71
CA PHE A 42 -7.08 -4.47 -4.31
C PHE A 42 -6.16 -5.35 -3.46
N GLU A 43 -6.23 -6.66 -3.66
CA GLU A 43 -5.55 -7.67 -2.84
C GLU A 43 -4.12 -7.98 -3.30
N ASN A 44 -3.72 -7.56 -4.51
CA ASN A 44 -2.58 -8.15 -5.19
C ASN A 44 -1.26 -7.37 -5.04
N ALA A 45 -1.25 -6.20 -4.41
CA ALA A 45 -0.05 -5.35 -4.35
C ALA A 45 1.18 -6.13 -3.85
N GLY A 46 1.07 -6.81 -2.72
CA GLY A 46 2.16 -7.59 -2.15
C GLY A 46 2.59 -8.77 -3.02
N ALA A 47 1.64 -9.51 -3.57
CA ALA A 47 1.93 -10.65 -4.44
C ALA A 47 2.58 -10.24 -5.77
N THR A 48 2.05 -9.19 -6.40
CA THR A 48 2.57 -8.71 -7.69
C THR A 48 3.99 -8.19 -7.57
N ILE A 49 4.26 -7.33 -6.58
CA ILE A 49 5.61 -6.78 -6.42
C ILE A 49 6.63 -7.87 -6.04
N SER A 50 6.20 -8.88 -5.28
CA SER A 50 7.02 -10.06 -4.98
C SER A 50 7.42 -10.83 -6.24
N GLY A 51 6.47 -11.01 -7.16
CA GLY A 51 6.71 -11.66 -8.46
C GLY A 51 7.67 -10.88 -9.34
N VAL A 52 7.49 -9.56 -9.41
CA VAL A 52 8.35 -8.64 -10.19
C VAL A 52 9.77 -8.64 -9.64
N GLU A 53 9.93 -8.51 -8.32
CA GLU A 53 11.23 -8.54 -7.64
C GLU A 53 11.95 -9.87 -7.84
N THR A 54 11.23 -10.98 -7.75
CA THR A 54 11.76 -12.31 -8.02
C THR A 54 12.23 -12.46 -9.46
N ALA A 55 11.42 -11.97 -10.42
CA ALA A 55 11.81 -11.98 -11.85
C ALA A 55 13.06 -11.13 -12.11
N TYR A 56 13.13 -9.95 -11.49
CA TYR A 56 14.31 -9.08 -11.54
C TYR A 56 15.58 -9.81 -11.03
N LYS A 57 15.51 -10.43 -9.84
CA LYS A 57 16.63 -11.20 -9.28
C LYS A 57 17.08 -12.32 -10.21
N ALA A 58 16.13 -13.03 -10.82
CA ALA A 58 16.42 -14.09 -11.77
C ALA A 58 17.10 -13.58 -13.05
N LEU A 59 16.62 -12.45 -13.60
CA LEU A 59 17.18 -11.84 -14.79
C LEU A 59 18.59 -11.27 -14.52
N ARG A 60 18.78 -10.64 -13.35
CA ARG A 60 20.08 -10.13 -12.91
C ARG A 60 21.10 -11.27 -12.77
N LYS A 61 20.70 -12.40 -12.13
CA LYS A 61 21.53 -13.59 -12.01
C LYS A 61 21.95 -14.18 -13.37
N LYS A 62 21.09 -14.03 -14.38
CA LYS A 62 21.36 -14.47 -15.77
C LYS A 62 22.18 -13.44 -16.57
N GLY A 63 22.59 -12.33 -15.98
CA GLY A 63 23.31 -11.25 -16.67
C GLY A 63 22.50 -10.50 -17.73
N LYS A 64 21.17 -10.57 -17.67
CA LYS A 64 20.27 -9.89 -18.61
C LYS A 64 19.92 -8.47 -18.20
N ILE A 65 20.09 -8.14 -16.93
CA ILE A 65 19.86 -6.82 -16.34
C ILE A 65 21.08 -6.49 -15.49
N GLY A 66 21.68 -5.33 -15.73
CA GLY A 66 22.85 -4.83 -14.98
C GLY A 66 22.49 -3.78 -13.95
N GLU A 67 21.42 -3.02 -14.21
CA GLU A 67 20.97 -1.91 -13.39
C GLU A 67 20.38 -2.39 -12.07
N GLU A 68 20.44 -1.52 -11.05
CA GLU A 68 19.79 -1.75 -9.77
C GLU A 68 18.41 -1.08 -9.76
N TYR A 69 17.39 -1.84 -9.39
CA TYR A 69 16.00 -1.37 -9.33
C TYR A 69 15.52 -1.28 -7.88
N LYS A 70 14.74 -0.25 -7.58
CA LYS A 70 14.03 -0.06 -6.32
C LYS A 70 12.56 -0.42 -6.50
N PHE A 71 12.03 -1.26 -5.64
CA PHE A 71 10.64 -1.71 -5.71
C PHE A 71 9.82 -1.00 -4.65
N ILE A 72 8.79 -0.28 -5.09
CA ILE A 72 7.88 0.47 -4.21
C ILE A 72 6.46 0.09 -4.59
N THR A 73 5.64 -0.28 -3.61
CA THR A 73 4.23 -0.58 -3.88
C THR A 73 3.32 0.16 -2.93
N PHE A 74 2.17 0.55 -3.44
CA PHE A 74 1.16 1.31 -2.71
C PHE A 74 -0.12 0.50 -2.59
N GLY A 75 -0.74 0.54 -1.41
CA GLY A 75 -2.04 -0.04 -1.14
C GLY A 75 -2.88 0.85 -0.24
N GLY A 76 -4.18 0.88 -0.45
CA GLY A 76 -5.11 1.54 0.46
C GLY A 76 -5.31 0.75 1.74
N ASP A 77 -5.96 1.35 2.74
CA ASP A 77 -6.22 0.69 4.02
C ASP A 77 -7.06 -0.57 3.85
N GLY A 78 -8.16 -0.54 3.13
CA GLY A 78 -8.98 -1.74 2.88
C GLY A 78 -8.21 -2.83 2.15
N GLY A 79 -7.43 -2.48 1.13
CA GLY A 79 -6.57 -3.41 0.41
C GLY A 79 -5.47 -4.01 1.28
N THR A 80 -4.93 -3.25 2.22
CA THR A 80 -3.80 -3.67 3.07
C THR A 80 -4.24 -4.38 4.35
N TYR A 81 -5.20 -3.79 5.10
CA TYR A 81 -5.64 -4.33 6.38
C TYR A 81 -6.55 -5.55 6.26
N ASP A 82 -7.26 -5.65 5.14
CA ASP A 82 -8.30 -6.64 4.92
C ASP A 82 -7.97 -7.57 3.75
N ILE A 83 -8.46 -7.26 2.55
CA ILE A 83 -8.46 -8.21 1.42
C ILE A 83 -7.07 -8.61 0.93
N GLY A 84 -6.08 -7.74 1.03
CA GLY A 84 -4.69 -7.99 0.59
C GLY A 84 -3.72 -8.35 1.72
N PHE A 85 -4.20 -8.45 2.96
CA PHE A 85 -3.33 -8.71 4.10
C PHE A 85 -2.52 -10.01 3.95
N GLN A 86 -3.16 -11.09 3.49
CA GLN A 86 -2.49 -12.38 3.30
C GLN A 86 -1.33 -12.28 2.29
N SER A 87 -1.53 -11.59 1.17
CA SER A 87 -0.48 -11.45 0.15
C SER A 87 0.70 -10.61 0.66
N LEU A 88 0.42 -9.56 1.44
CA LEU A 88 1.46 -8.76 2.08
C LEU A 88 2.22 -9.57 3.14
N SER A 89 1.50 -10.22 4.05
CA SER A 89 2.08 -11.06 5.10
C SER A 89 3.03 -12.12 4.51
N GLY A 90 2.59 -12.84 3.47
CA GLY A 90 3.43 -13.82 2.80
C GLY A 90 4.64 -13.22 2.07
N ALA A 91 4.54 -12.01 1.53
CA ALA A 91 5.66 -11.31 0.92
C ALA A 91 6.72 -10.91 1.96
N LEU A 92 6.28 -10.41 3.12
CA LEU A 92 7.16 -10.05 4.24
C LEU A 92 7.86 -11.26 4.83
N GLU A 93 7.12 -12.37 5.04
CA GLU A 93 7.69 -13.64 5.53
C GLU A 93 8.79 -14.17 4.61
N ARG A 94 8.61 -14.07 3.29
CA ARG A 94 9.60 -14.50 2.31
C ARG A 94 10.80 -13.56 2.18
N GLY A 95 10.79 -12.40 2.83
CA GLY A 95 11.88 -11.44 2.81
C GLY A 95 12.14 -10.80 1.44
N HIS A 96 11.08 -10.53 0.69
CA HIS A 96 11.19 -9.76 -0.55
C HIS A 96 11.67 -8.34 -0.29
N ASP A 97 12.54 -7.84 -1.15
CA ASP A 97 13.16 -6.52 -1.03
C ASP A 97 12.32 -5.46 -1.75
N PHE A 98 11.38 -4.87 -1.04
CA PHE A 98 10.55 -3.76 -1.51
C PHE A 98 10.06 -2.90 -0.35
N VAL A 99 9.66 -1.67 -0.66
CA VAL A 99 8.96 -0.78 0.26
C VAL A 99 7.46 -0.87 0.00
N TYR A 100 6.69 -1.19 1.03
CA TYR A 100 5.23 -1.14 0.98
C TYR A 100 4.72 0.13 1.68
N VAL A 101 3.94 0.92 0.98
CA VAL A 101 3.35 2.14 1.51
C VAL A 101 1.83 1.95 1.61
N CYS A 102 1.31 1.84 2.81
CA CYS A 102 -0.11 1.87 3.06
C CYS A 102 -0.58 3.32 3.23
N TYR A 103 -1.38 3.81 2.28
CA TYR A 103 -2.08 5.08 2.46
C TYR A 103 -3.44 4.82 3.10
N ASP A 104 -3.59 5.27 4.34
CA ASP A 104 -4.73 4.99 5.19
C ASP A 104 -5.62 6.23 5.28
N ASN A 105 -6.78 6.16 4.67
CA ASN A 105 -7.82 7.19 4.74
C ASN A 105 -9.07 6.73 5.53
N GLY A 106 -8.99 5.58 6.20
CA GLY A 106 -9.97 5.12 7.16
C GLY A 106 -11.18 4.37 6.59
N ALA A 107 -11.24 4.12 5.29
CA ALA A 107 -12.33 3.33 4.66
C ALA A 107 -11.97 2.96 3.22
N TYR A 108 -12.78 2.10 2.58
CA TYR A 108 -12.80 1.98 1.12
C TYR A 108 -13.50 3.21 0.54
N MET A 109 -12.78 4.34 0.46
CA MET A 109 -13.38 5.65 0.15
C MET A 109 -13.89 5.74 -1.28
N ASN A 110 -13.09 5.29 -2.27
CA ASN A 110 -13.43 5.45 -3.67
C ASN A 110 -14.66 4.64 -4.10
N THR A 111 -14.92 3.53 -3.47
CA THR A 111 -16.05 2.65 -3.80
C THR A 111 -17.35 3.05 -3.11
N GLY A 112 -17.35 4.06 -2.26
CA GLY A 112 -18.54 4.58 -1.60
C GLY A 112 -18.50 4.48 -0.07
N ILE A 113 -17.32 4.61 0.51
CA ILE A 113 -17.10 4.72 1.96
C ILE A 113 -17.57 3.47 2.73
N GLN A 114 -17.21 2.28 2.25
CA GLN A 114 -17.39 1.06 3.02
C GLN A 114 -16.35 0.98 4.14
N ARG A 115 -16.72 0.37 5.26
CA ARG A 115 -15.81 0.21 6.37
C ARG A 115 -14.61 -0.67 6.01
N SER A 116 -13.43 -0.33 6.48
CA SER A 116 -12.24 -1.19 6.54
C SER A 116 -11.88 -1.53 7.98
N SER A 117 -10.88 -2.39 8.19
CA SER A 117 -10.33 -2.62 9.53
C SER A 117 -9.55 -1.41 10.09
N ALA A 118 -9.20 -0.45 9.23
CA ALA A 118 -8.60 0.83 9.64
C ALA A 118 -9.64 1.86 10.10
N THR A 119 -10.91 1.69 9.75
CA THR A 119 -11.99 2.60 10.14
C THR A 119 -12.08 2.67 11.67
N PRO A 120 -12.12 3.88 12.25
CA PRO A 120 -12.29 4.04 13.69
C PRO A 120 -13.58 3.39 14.20
N MET A 121 -13.55 2.99 15.46
CA MET A 121 -14.76 2.53 16.16
C MET A 121 -15.81 3.63 16.19
N TYR A 122 -17.06 3.27 15.99
CA TYR A 122 -18.23 4.16 15.92
C TYR A 122 -18.26 5.10 14.70
N ALA A 123 -17.35 4.96 13.76
CA ALA A 123 -17.42 5.74 12.53
C ALA A 123 -18.60 5.32 11.67
N ASP A 124 -19.25 6.32 11.09
CA ASP A 124 -20.32 6.17 10.11
C ASP A 124 -19.75 5.80 8.74
N THR A 125 -20.25 4.71 8.17
CA THR A 125 -19.89 4.27 6.81
C THR A 125 -21.10 3.68 6.13
N THR A 126 -21.04 3.50 4.82
CA THR A 126 -22.17 2.88 4.07
C THR A 126 -22.47 1.44 4.49
N THR A 127 -21.51 0.73 5.06
CA THR A 127 -21.68 -0.65 5.54
C THR A 127 -21.82 -0.77 7.06
N THR A 128 -21.61 0.32 7.78
CA THR A 128 -21.84 0.43 9.23
C THR A 128 -22.45 1.81 9.53
N PRO A 129 -23.71 2.06 9.12
CA PRO A 129 -24.32 3.36 9.29
C PRO A 129 -24.64 3.65 10.76
N VAL A 130 -24.55 4.94 11.13
CA VAL A 130 -25.04 5.43 12.42
C VAL A 130 -26.53 5.75 12.31
N GLY A 131 -27.32 5.30 13.28
CA GLY A 131 -28.76 5.53 13.31
C GLY A 131 -29.39 5.00 14.60
N THR A 132 -30.71 4.87 14.60
CA THR A 132 -31.46 4.37 15.78
C THR A 132 -31.14 2.92 16.18
N GLU A 133 -30.69 2.12 15.21
CA GLU A 133 -30.42 0.68 15.38
C GLU A 133 -28.92 0.34 15.37
N SER A 134 -28.04 1.32 15.16
CA SER A 134 -26.61 1.08 15.02
C SER A 134 -25.79 2.30 15.39
N ASP A 135 -24.73 2.09 16.15
CA ASP A 135 -23.77 3.11 16.58
C ASP A 135 -22.58 3.28 15.61
N GLY A 136 -22.69 2.80 14.39
CA GLY A 136 -21.59 2.78 13.45
C GLY A 136 -20.73 1.51 13.55
N LYS A 137 -19.45 1.59 13.20
CA LYS A 137 -18.55 0.41 13.23
C LYS A 137 -18.30 -0.08 14.66
N PRO A 138 -18.70 -1.29 15.04
CA PRO A 138 -18.54 -1.79 16.43
C PRO A 138 -17.13 -2.29 16.76
N GLN A 139 -16.29 -2.58 15.75
CA GLN A 139 -14.95 -3.12 15.99
C GLN A 139 -13.92 -2.01 16.17
N VAL A 140 -12.95 -2.25 17.06
CA VAL A 140 -11.76 -1.39 17.20
C VAL A 140 -10.95 -1.39 15.90
N ARG A 141 -10.25 -0.32 15.65
CA ARG A 141 -9.28 -0.23 14.56
C ARG A 141 -8.17 -1.26 14.75
N LYS A 142 -7.81 -1.97 13.70
CA LYS A 142 -6.66 -2.89 13.70
C LYS A 142 -5.35 -2.09 13.78
N ASP A 143 -4.43 -2.49 14.64
CA ASP A 143 -3.07 -1.95 14.68
C ASP A 143 -2.19 -2.67 13.64
N LEU A 144 -2.15 -2.13 12.43
CA LEU A 144 -1.37 -2.72 11.34
C LEU A 144 0.13 -2.67 11.64
N ALA A 145 0.63 -1.59 12.23
CA ALA A 145 2.05 -1.44 12.51
C ALA A 145 2.53 -2.53 13.48
N ALA A 146 1.79 -2.79 14.55
CA ALA A 146 2.11 -3.85 15.49
C ALA A 146 2.04 -5.24 14.84
N VAL A 147 1.02 -5.49 14.00
CA VAL A 147 0.89 -6.77 13.28
C VAL A 147 2.04 -6.99 12.31
N LEU A 148 2.46 -5.96 11.56
CA LEU A 148 3.58 -6.07 10.62
C LEU A 148 4.93 -6.17 11.34
N ALA A 149 5.11 -5.50 12.48
CA ALA A 149 6.31 -5.64 13.30
C ALA A 149 6.54 -7.07 13.78
N ALA A 150 5.45 -7.83 14.01
CA ALA A 150 5.53 -9.24 14.38
C ALA A 150 6.12 -10.15 13.28
N HIS A 151 6.26 -9.67 12.05
CA HIS A 151 6.95 -10.38 10.96
C HIS A 151 8.48 -10.28 11.06
N ASN A 152 9.03 -9.54 12.03
CA ASN A 152 10.48 -9.32 12.21
C ASN A 152 11.17 -8.77 10.94
N ILE A 153 10.47 -7.92 10.20
CA ILE A 153 11.02 -7.23 9.03
C ILE A 153 11.95 -6.08 9.45
N ALA A 154 12.81 -5.65 8.55
CA ALA A 154 13.86 -4.67 8.82
C ALA A 154 13.34 -3.31 9.31
N TYR A 155 12.15 -2.89 8.86
CA TYR A 155 11.58 -1.60 9.22
C TYR A 155 10.05 -1.61 9.16
N VAL A 156 9.43 -1.02 10.16
CA VAL A 156 8.01 -0.66 10.17
C VAL A 156 7.90 0.77 10.69
N GLY A 157 7.30 1.65 9.91
CA GLY A 157 7.08 3.04 10.29
C GLY A 157 5.61 3.42 10.17
N GLN A 158 5.17 4.32 11.01
CA GLN A 158 3.85 4.92 10.95
C GLN A 158 3.99 6.42 11.08
N THR A 159 3.34 7.14 10.19
CA THR A 159 3.24 8.60 10.24
C THR A 159 1.81 9.05 10.00
N THR A 160 1.54 10.32 10.21
CA THR A 160 0.24 10.89 9.89
C THR A 160 0.40 12.07 8.95
N PHE A 161 -0.69 12.46 8.29
CA PHE A 161 -0.71 13.72 7.56
C PHE A 161 -0.62 14.86 8.56
N VAL A 162 0.54 15.48 8.60
CA VAL A 162 0.82 16.62 9.47
C VAL A 162 1.16 17.84 8.62
N GLY A 163 0.74 19.01 9.06
CA GLY A 163 1.12 20.26 8.42
C GLY A 163 2.60 20.61 8.56
N ASN A 164 3.42 19.72 9.06
CA ASN A 164 4.85 19.90 9.28
C ASN A 164 5.66 19.10 8.24
N MET A 165 6.25 19.82 7.29
CA MET A 165 7.07 19.21 6.22
C MET A 165 8.33 18.51 6.72
N LYS A 166 8.72 18.69 7.98
CA LYS A 166 9.90 17.97 8.54
C LYS A 166 9.60 16.53 8.91
N ASP A 167 8.32 16.16 8.99
CA ASP A 167 7.89 14.82 9.35
C ASP A 167 7.57 13.97 8.10
N LEU A 168 7.79 14.53 6.91
CA LEU A 168 7.66 13.91 5.60
C LEU A 168 9.04 13.66 4.97
#